data_d0560bbd579e31d8b2ec5ae83730ccff
#
_entry.id   d0560bbd579e31d8b2ec5ae83730ccff
#
_cell.length_a   1.000
_cell.length_b   1.000
_cell.length_c   1.000
_cell.angle_alpha   90.00
_cell.angle_beta   90.00
_cell.angle_gamma   90.00
#
_symmetry.space_group_name_H-M   'P 1'
#
loop_
_entity.id
_entity.type
_entity.pdbx_description
1 polymer ?
#
loop_
_entity_poly.entity_id
_entity_poly.type
_entity_poly.pdbx_seq_one_letter_code
_entity_poly.pdbx_strand_id
1 'polypeptide(L)'
;MPNMHKQEFDSGTDIKLALYKSYMKAWLPIMCKTGVQTVYIYDLFAGPGKDAKGNSGSPLILLDILMKNCPLMHEGNLHATILFNDKKKRNITQLQNECRSILEHCKEKNQCNHTCPFNIIFRYNDFTEIFPKITKFITEHNNPFSFIFLDQYGIKHVNTENFLRLIPLRRTDILFFSASADVWRFRRHPTFKKYIETENIPFKTESFPHCHKLLVDYYRSLVPLNLSYKVYLAPFSIKKESSGMIYGLTFISHSLLGLEKFVNSTWQIDINTGEANYNINDDKLIKEGQPLLFADMVTQKLDYYQADLCRFLQGGKTNREVYEFSLISGIIASKTTDILRRLEAEKKIEIRVIGNNTRKKNAYYLNRDSKESIRIYYE
;
A
#
# COMPACT_ATOMS: atom_id res chain seq x y z
N MET A 1 1.25 -9.13 -27.82
CA MET A 1 1.07 -8.06 -26.83
C MET A 1 2.15 -7.02 -27.05
N PRO A 2 1.81 -5.72 -27.08
CA PRO A 2 2.80 -4.66 -27.22
C PRO A 2 3.82 -4.76 -26.08
N ASN A 3 5.08 -4.51 -26.37
CA ASN A 3 6.16 -4.56 -25.40
C ASN A 3 6.15 -3.22 -24.62
N MET A 4 5.43 -3.14 -23.51
CA MET A 4 5.28 -1.90 -22.71
C MET A 4 6.62 -1.27 -22.28
N HIS A 5 7.69 -2.06 -22.18
CA HIS A 5 9.03 -1.55 -21.86
C HIS A 5 9.76 -0.89 -23.04
N LYS A 6 9.15 -0.84 -24.23
CA LYS A 6 9.62 -0.04 -25.38
C LYS A 6 9.03 1.36 -25.42
N GLN A 7 8.18 1.70 -24.48
CA GLN A 7 7.56 3.02 -24.32
C GLN A 7 8.01 3.64 -23.01
N GLU A 8 7.91 4.94 -22.91
CA GLU A 8 8.04 5.70 -21.68
C GLU A 8 6.97 5.27 -20.67
N PHE A 9 7.27 5.34 -19.37
CA PHE A 9 6.26 5.17 -18.35
C PHE A 9 5.16 6.23 -18.52
N ASP A 10 3.92 5.82 -18.38
CA ASP A 10 2.80 6.74 -18.36
C ASP A 10 2.61 7.31 -16.94
N SER A 11 1.85 8.40 -16.83
CA SER A 11 1.55 9.07 -15.54
C SER A 11 0.99 8.11 -14.48
N GLY A 12 0.23 7.10 -14.88
CA GLY A 12 -0.28 6.07 -13.97
C GLY A 12 0.82 5.16 -13.42
N THR A 13 1.82 4.84 -14.25
CA THR A 13 2.99 4.05 -13.84
C THR A 13 3.87 4.85 -12.89
N ASP A 14 4.07 6.14 -13.15
CA ASP A 14 4.86 7.02 -12.27
C ASP A 14 4.26 7.12 -10.87
N ILE A 15 2.94 7.28 -10.77
CA ILE A 15 2.23 7.32 -9.48
C ILE A 15 2.32 5.99 -8.75
N LYS A 16 2.13 4.87 -9.45
CA LYS A 16 2.32 3.53 -8.90
C LYS A 16 3.72 3.35 -8.30
N LEU A 17 4.76 3.74 -9.05
CA LEU A 17 6.14 3.65 -8.61
C LEU A 17 6.46 4.65 -7.50
N ALA A 18 5.84 5.83 -7.48
CA ALA A 18 5.97 6.80 -6.38
C ALA A 18 5.39 6.22 -5.08
N LEU A 19 4.22 5.59 -5.13
CA LEU A 19 3.61 4.95 -3.95
C LEU A 19 4.46 3.76 -3.46
N TYR A 20 4.91 2.89 -4.36
CA TYR A 20 5.85 1.82 -4.04
C TYR A 20 7.11 2.35 -3.36
N LYS A 21 7.74 3.39 -3.93
CA LYS A 21 8.95 4.03 -3.40
C LYS A 21 8.71 4.63 -2.01
N SER A 22 7.59 5.35 -1.82
CA SER A 22 7.24 5.96 -0.53
C SER A 22 7.06 4.87 0.54
N TYR A 23 6.34 3.80 0.22
CA TYR A 23 6.14 2.69 1.14
C TYR A 23 7.45 1.99 1.51
N MET A 24 8.28 1.62 0.53
CA MET A 24 9.55 0.93 0.76
C MET A 24 10.56 1.76 1.56
N LYS A 25 10.57 3.09 1.36
CA LYS A 25 11.37 4.02 2.18
C LYS A 25 10.97 4.05 3.65
N ALA A 26 9.70 3.75 3.97
CA ALA A 26 9.25 3.63 5.34
C ALA A 26 9.47 2.21 5.88
N TRP A 27 9.23 1.18 5.06
CA TRP A 27 9.27 -0.24 5.44
C TRP A 27 10.68 -0.71 5.82
N LEU A 28 11.68 -0.45 4.98
CA LEU A 28 13.04 -0.96 5.20
C LEU A 28 13.70 -0.44 6.49
N PRO A 29 13.66 0.86 6.83
CA PRO A 29 14.18 1.35 8.10
C PRO A 29 13.46 0.77 9.34
N ILE A 30 12.16 0.46 9.21
CA ILE A 30 11.41 -0.21 10.28
C ILE A 30 11.98 -1.61 10.50
N MET A 31 12.20 -2.37 9.43
CA MET A 31 12.80 -3.71 9.53
C MET A 31 14.18 -3.66 10.17
N CYS A 32 15.02 -2.69 9.82
CA CYS A 32 16.34 -2.50 10.46
C CYS A 32 16.25 -2.31 11.98
N LYS A 33 15.18 -1.69 12.48
CA LYS A 33 15.02 -1.35 13.91
C LYS A 33 14.25 -2.40 14.72
N THR A 34 13.71 -3.44 14.09
CA THR A 34 12.89 -4.46 14.77
C THR A 34 13.70 -5.63 15.33
N GLY A 35 15.02 -5.67 15.12
CA GLY A 35 15.88 -6.79 15.51
C GLY A 35 15.72 -8.03 14.62
N VAL A 36 15.02 -7.92 13.50
CA VAL A 36 14.90 -8.97 12.48
C VAL A 36 16.21 -9.11 11.74
N GLN A 37 16.75 -10.32 11.66
CA GLN A 37 18.02 -10.58 10.98
C GLN A 37 17.87 -10.77 9.47
N THR A 38 16.72 -11.27 9.00
CA THR A 38 16.51 -11.55 7.58
C THR A 38 15.11 -11.11 7.15
N VAL A 39 15.07 -10.43 5.99
CA VAL A 39 13.82 -10.09 5.30
C VAL A 39 13.86 -10.59 3.87
N TYR A 40 12.69 -10.87 3.31
CA TYR A 40 12.52 -11.32 1.94
C TYR A 40 11.71 -10.32 1.14
N ILE A 41 12.17 -9.98 -0.05
CA ILE A 41 11.48 -9.03 -0.94
C ILE A 41 11.30 -9.70 -2.30
N TYR A 42 10.06 -9.76 -2.76
CA TYR A 42 9.68 -10.42 -4.00
C TYR A 42 9.05 -9.40 -4.95
N ASP A 43 9.65 -9.20 -6.12
CA ASP A 43 9.03 -8.50 -7.25
C ASP A 43 8.83 -9.52 -8.38
N LEU A 44 7.58 -9.94 -8.58
CA LEU A 44 7.28 -11.06 -9.47
C LEU A 44 7.02 -10.65 -10.91
N PHE A 45 7.03 -9.35 -11.21
CA PHE A 45 6.87 -8.77 -12.54
C PHE A 45 7.92 -7.67 -12.78
N ALA A 46 9.15 -7.96 -12.42
CA ALA A 46 10.25 -7.00 -12.31
C ALA A 46 10.59 -6.25 -13.62
N GLY A 47 10.29 -6.83 -14.77
CA GLY A 47 10.61 -6.23 -16.07
C GLY A 47 12.12 -6.09 -16.30
N PRO A 48 12.53 -5.21 -17.24
CA PRO A 48 13.94 -4.98 -17.58
C PRO A 48 14.67 -3.97 -16.66
N GLY A 49 13.99 -3.41 -15.65
CA GLY A 49 14.53 -2.43 -14.71
C GLY A 49 14.38 -0.97 -15.15
N LYS A 50 14.40 -0.67 -16.45
CA LYS A 50 14.20 0.68 -16.99
C LYS A 50 13.18 0.70 -18.12
N ASP A 51 12.55 1.86 -18.31
CA ASP A 51 11.74 2.14 -19.49
C ASP A 51 12.62 2.58 -20.70
N ALA A 52 11.96 2.98 -21.80
CA ALA A 52 12.65 3.41 -23.03
C ALA A 52 13.45 4.72 -22.87
N LYS A 53 13.12 5.56 -21.89
CA LYS A 53 13.84 6.81 -21.58
C LYS A 53 14.88 6.66 -20.46
N GLY A 54 15.02 5.46 -19.89
CA GLY A 54 15.96 5.20 -18.82
C GLY A 54 15.41 5.43 -17.42
N ASN A 55 14.10 5.71 -17.27
CA ASN A 55 13.47 5.85 -15.95
C ASN A 55 13.47 4.52 -15.20
N SER A 56 13.77 4.58 -13.91
CA SER A 56 13.88 3.39 -13.06
C SER A 56 12.53 2.76 -12.76
N GLY A 57 12.38 1.46 -13.04
CA GLY A 57 11.27 0.64 -12.58
C GLY A 57 11.43 0.19 -11.11
N SER A 58 10.48 -0.60 -10.62
CA SER A 58 10.45 -1.08 -9.22
C SER A 58 11.75 -1.73 -8.75
N PRO A 59 12.45 -2.60 -9.55
CA PRO A 59 13.69 -3.22 -9.07
C PRO A 59 14.81 -2.22 -8.80
N LEU A 60 14.99 -1.22 -9.67
CA LEU A 60 16.06 -0.23 -9.53
C LEU A 60 15.72 0.81 -8.46
N ILE A 61 14.44 1.13 -8.26
CA ILE A 61 13.96 1.93 -7.13
C ILE A 61 14.27 1.22 -5.81
N LEU A 62 14.00 -0.09 -5.73
CA LEU A 62 14.33 -0.89 -4.55
C LEU A 62 15.85 -0.91 -4.30
N LEU A 63 16.64 -1.14 -5.34
CA LEU A 63 18.10 -1.17 -5.24
C LEU A 63 18.64 0.17 -4.70
N ASP A 64 18.15 1.31 -5.18
CA ASP A 64 18.50 2.64 -4.66
C ASP A 64 18.16 2.78 -3.17
N ILE A 65 16.99 2.28 -2.74
CA ILE A 65 16.59 2.31 -1.33
C ILE A 65 17.49 1.43 -0.47
N LEU A 66 17.83 0.23 -0.93
CA LEU A 66 18.73 -0.68 -0.21
C LEU A 66 20.12 -0.07 -0.05
N MET A 67 20.70 0.49 -1.12
CA MET A 67 22.01 1.13 -1.08
C MET A 67 22.03 2.32 -0.12
N LYS A 68 21.00 3.17 -0.13
CA LYS A 68 20.89 4.32 0.79
C LYS A 68 20.72 3.91 2.26
N ASN A 69 20.17 2.74 2.52
CA ASN A 69 19.98 2.20 3.86
C ASN A 69 21.06 1.16 4.26
N CYS A 70 22.07 0.94 3.42
CA CYS A 70 23.15 -0.02 3.69
C CYS A 70 23.80 0.19 5.08
N PRO A 71 24.15 1.41 5.52
CA PRO A 71 24.68 1.63 6.86
C PRO A 71 23.70 1.20 7.96
N LEU A 72 22.42 1.56 7.84
CA LEU A 72 21.40 1.22 8.82
C LEU A 72 21.12 -0.30 8.86
N MET A 73 21.22 -0.99 7.72
CA MET A 73 21.10 -2.45 7.65
C MET A 73 22.26 -3.15 8.35
N HIS A 74 23.49 -2.66 8.21
CA HIS A 74 24.65 -3.16 8.94
C HIS A 74 24.52 -2.93 10.45
N GLU A 75 24.12 -1.71 10.85
CA GLU A 75 23.89 -1.37 12.26
C GLU A 75 22.81 -2.28 12.89
N GLY A 76 21.70 -2.53 12.18
CA GLY A 76 20.62 -3.41 12.61
C GLY A 76 20.88 -4.90 12.40
N ASN A 77 22.05 -5.29 11.89
CA ASN A 77 22.38 -6.67 11.50
C ASN A 77 21.29 -7.31 10.63
N LEU A 78 20.69 -6.51 9.73
CA LEU A 78 19.63 -6.94 8.82
C LEU A 78 20.21 -7.39 7.49
N HIS A 79 19.85 -8.57 7.03
CA HIS A 79 20.13 -9.07 5.69
C HIS A 79 18.85 -9.16 4.86
N ALA A 80 18.85 -8.64 3.62
CA ALA A 80 17.71 -8.74 2.71
C ALA A 80 18.00 -9.73 1.58
N THR A 81 17.08 -10.67 1.37
CA THR A 81 17.07 -11.56 0.20
C THR A 81 16.01 -11.06 -0.78
N ILE A 82 16.43 -10.64 -1.96
CA ILE A 82 15.57 -10.08 -3.00
C ILE A 82 15.42 -11.10 -4.13
N LEU A 83 14.20 -11.33 -4.56
CA LEU A 83 13.91 -12.13 -5.75
C LEU A 83 13.21 -11.27 -6.80
N PHE A 84 13.89 -11.06 -7.92
CA PHE A 84 13.32 -10.45 -9.12
C PHE A 84 12.93 -11.54 -10.12
N ASN A 85 11.67 -11.53 -10.54
CA ASN A 85 11.16 -12.44 -11.54
C ASN A 85 10.48 -11.70 -12.69
N ASP A 86 10.67 -12.18 -13.89
CA ASP A 86 9.88 -11.81 -15.07
C ASP A 86 9.79 -13.05 -15.98
N LYS A 87 8.67 -13.24 -16.67
CA LYS A 87 8.48 -14.35 -17.59
C LYS A 87 9.47 -14.33 -18.77
N LYS A 88 9.93 -13.14 -19.18
CA LYS A 88 10.83 -12.96 -20.32
C LYS A 88 12.28 -12.98 -19.86
N LYS A 89 13.03 -14.05 -20.23
CA LYS A 89 14.46 -14.17 -19.94
C LYS A 89 15.24 -12.91 -20.31
N ARG A 90 14.93 -12.28 -21.47
CA ARG A 90 15.60 -11.06 -21.92
C ARG A 90 15.46 -9.91 -20.90
N ASN A 91 14.28 -9.74 -20.30
CA ASN A 91 14.06 -8.71 -19.29
C ASN A 91 14.97 -8.94 -18.09
N ILE A 92 15.04 -10.18 -17.61
CA ILE A 92 15.91 -10.54 -16.48
C ILE A 92 17.39 -10.38 -16.79
N THR A 93 17.84 -10.76 -17.99
CA THR A 93 19.23 -10.53 -18.40
C THR A 93 19.57 -9.04 -18.42
N GLN A 94 18.68 -8.20 -18.95
CA GLN A 94 18.87 -6.74 -18.94
C GLN A 94 18.91 -6.21 -17.50
N LEU A 95 17.96 -6.59 -16.65
CA LEU A 95 17.91 -6.19 -15.26
C LEU A 95 19.17 -6.60 -14.47
N GLN A 96 19.69 -7.79 -14.72
CA GLN A 96 20.95 -8.26 -14.12
C GLN A 96 22.12 -7.32 -14.47
N ASN A 97 22.24 -6.93 -15.73
CA ASN A 97 23.29 -6.03 -16.19
C ASN A 97 23.16 -4.64 -15.55
N GLU A 98 21.92 -4.09 -15.48
CA GLU A 98 21.64 -2.81 -14.81
C GLU A 98 22.00 -2.86 -13.33
N CYS A 99 21.58 -3.89 -12.60
CA CYS A 99 21.89 -4.06 -11.20
C CYS A 99 23.40 -4.19 -10.97
N ARG A 100 24.12 -4.96 -11.81
CA ARG A 100 25.58 -5.12 -11.72
C ARG A 100 26.28 -3.79 -11.87
N SER A 101 25.98 -3.04 -12.94
CA SER A 101 26.60 -1.73 -13.20
C SER A 101 26.37 -0.75 -12.06
N ILE A 102 25.14 -0.70 -11.50
CA ILE A 102 24.82 0.18 -10.36
C ILE A 102 25.60 -0.22 -9.11
N LEU A 103 25.73 -1.51 -8.82
CA LEU A 103 26.45 -2.00 -7.65
C LEU A 103 27.96 -1.79 -7.76
N GLU A 104 28.54 -1.99 -8.94
CA GLU A 104 29.96 -1.70 -9.22
C GLU A 104 30.23 -0.21 -8.99
N HIS A 105 29.44 0.67 -9.60
CA HIS A 105 29.57 2.13 -9.39
C HIS A 105 29.38 2.52 -7.91
N CYS A 106 28.45 1.89 -7.18
CA CYS A 106 28.26 2.15 -5.75
C CYS A 106 29.50 1.80 -4.93
N LYS A 107 30.13 0.64 -5.22
CA LYS A 107 31.37 0.21 -4.55
C LYS A 107 32.52 1.17 -4.81
N GLU A 108 32.74 1.56 -6.05
CA GLU A 108 33.81 2.50 -6.44
C GLU A 108 33.63 3.87 -5.78
N LYS A 109 32.41 4.44 -5.91
CA LYS A 109 32.08 5.78 -5.37
C LYS A 109 32.25 5.87 -3.86
N ASN A 110 31.85 4.83 -3.14
CA ASN A 110 31.88 4.83 -1.67
C ASN A 110 33.15 4.17 -1.11
N GLN A 111 34.09 3.72 -1.95
CA GLN A 111 35.26 2.95 -1.55
C GLN A 111 34.90 1.81 -0.59
N CYS A 112 33.79 1.14 -0.89
CA CYS A 112 33.15 0.19 0.01
C CYS A 112 33.89 -1.14 0.03
N ASN A 113 34.53 -1.47 1.16
CA ASN A 113 35.21 -2.75 1.38
C ASN A 113 34.30 -3.82 2.02
N HIS A 114 33.05 -3.48 2.35
CA HIS A 114 32.12 -4.39 2.99
C HIS A 114 31.26 -5.14 1.97
N THR A 115 30.81 -6.35 2.36
CA THR A 115 29.79 -7.09 1.62
C THR A 115 28.46 -6.38 1.77
N CYS A 116 27.72 -6.23 0.67
CA CYS A 116 26.36 -5.65 0.73
C CYS A 116 25.48 -6.51 1.67
N PRO A 117 24.68 -5.87 2.56
CA PRO A 117 23.77 -6.57 3.48
C PRO A 117 22.52 -7.07 2.77
N PHE A 118 22.64 -7.39 1.48
CA PHE A 118 21.57 -7.97 0.68
C PHE A 118 22.13 -8.79 -0.47
N ASN A 119 21.35 -9.77 -0.89
CA ASN A 119 21.61 -10.58 -2.10
C ASN A 119 20.42 -10.52 -3.05
N ILE A 120 20.68 -10.60 -4.36
CA ILE A 120 19.67 -10.52 -5.40
C ILE A 120 19.63 -11.85 -6.17
N ILE A 121 18.46 -12.45 -6.21
CA ILE A 121 18.17 -13.69 -6.94
C ILE A 121 17.33 -13.31 -8.17
N PHE A 122 17.75 -13.72 -9.34
CA PHE A 122 17.05 -13.49 -10.59
C PHE A 122 16.42 -14.79 -11.09
N ARG A 123 15.14 -14.70 -11.51
CA ARG A 123 14.38 -15.83 -12.05
C ARG A 123 13.62 -15.40 -13.31
N TYR A 124 13.40 -16.33 -14.22
CA TYR A 124 12.61 -16.12 -15.45
C TYR A 124 11.52 -17.19 -15.58
N ASN A 125 10.66 -17.27 -14.57
CA ASN A 125 9.57 -18.21 -14.50
C ASN A 125 8.23 -17.58 -14.83
N ASP A 126 7.27 -18.38 -15.31
CA ASP A 126 5.87 -17.97 -15.32
C ASP A 126 5.38 -17.75 -13.88
N PHE A 127 4.50 -16.75 -13.71
CA PHE A 127 3.93 -16.44 -12.40
C PHE A 127 3.25 -17.68 -11.77
N THR A 128 2.54 -18.47 -12.56
CA THR A 128 1.83 -19.66 -12.10
C THR A 128 2.75 -20.74 -11.55
N GLU A 129 4.02 -20.72 -11.89
CA GLU A 129 5.04 -21.67 -11.39
C GLU A 129 5.75 -21.14 -10.15
N ILE A 130 6.09 -19.85 -10.13
CA ILE A 130 6.92 -19.27 -9.06
C ILE A 130 6.09 -18.85 -7.85
N PHE A 131 4.91 -18.28 -8.05
CA PHE A 131 4.06 -17.78 -6.97
C PHE A 131 3.67 -18.86 -5.94
N PRO A 132 3.21 -20.06 -6.35
CA PRO A 132 2.94 -21.14 -5.39
C PRO A 132 4.16 -21.56 -4.57
N LYS A 133 5.36 -21.54 -5.17
CA LYS A 133 6.61 -21.88 -4.48
C LYS A 133 6.97 -20.85 -3.42
N ILE A 134 6.77 -19.55 -3.72
CA ILE A 134 7.04 -18.46 -2.79
C ILE A 134 6.02 -18.49 -1.62
N THR A 135 4.73 -18.61 -1.91
CA THR A 135 3.73 -18.67 -0.84
C THR A 135 3.91 -19.88 0.05
N LYS A 136 4.27 -21.05 -0.53
CA LYS A 136 4.63 -22.25 0.22
C LYS A 136 5.87 -22.02 1.08
N PHE A 137 6.94 -21.45 0.51
CA PHE A 137 8.16 -21.13 1.28
C PHE A 137 7.84 -20.24 2.49
N ILE A 138 7.07 -19.17 2.30
CA ILE A 138 6.74 -18.24 3.38
C ILE A 138 5.96 -18.96 4.50
N THR A 139 4.97 -19.78 4.15
CA THR A 139 4.17 -20.50 5.16
C THR A 139 4.94 -21.60 5.87
N GLU A 140 5.78 -22.35 5.18
CA GLU A 140 6.57 -23.45 5.75
C GLU A 140 7.75 -22.96 6.61
N HIS A 141 8.26 -21.75 6.37
CA HIS A 141 9.35 -21.15 7.14
C HIS A 141 8.86 -20.17 8.22
N ASN A 142 7.70 -20.46 8.80
CA ASN A 142 7.12 -19.71 9.91
C ASN A 142 6.87 -18.22 9.61
N ASN A 143 6.45 -17.93 8.38
CA ASN A 143 6.13 -16.58 7.92
C ASN A 143 7.26 -15.56 8.23
N PRO A 144 8.42 -15.66 7.55
CA PRO A 144 9.46 -14.66 7.70
C PRO A 144 8.96 -13.28 7.27
N PHE A 145 9.54 -12.22 7.82
CA PHE A 145 9.19 -10.87 7.39
C PHE A 145 9.46 -10.70 5.90
N SER A 146 8.41 -10.38 5.16
CA SER A 146 8.46 -10.34 3.70
C SER A 146 7.70 -9.15 3.14
N PHE A 147 8.08 -8.76 1.93
CA PHE A 147 7.33 -7.83 1.10
C PHE A 147 7.12 -8.44 -0.29
N ILE A 148 5.89 -8.43 -0.80
CA ILE A 148 5.56 -8.94 -2.14
C ILE A 148 4.99 -7.80 -2.99
N PHE A 149 5.61 -7.55 -4.13
CA PHE A 149 5.09 -6.64 -5.15
C PHE A 149 4.62 -7.42 -6.38
N LEU A 150 3.35 -7.21 -6.77
CA LEU A 150 2.71 -7.89 -7.90
C LEU A 150 2.21 -6.84 -8.89
N ASP A 151 3.09 -6.38 -9.77
CA ASP A 151 2.73 -5.47 -10.86
C ASP A 151 2.25 -6.23 -12.09
N GLN A 152 1.18 -7.00 -11.92
CA GLN A 152 0.62 -7.81 -12.98
C GLN A 152 0.00 -6.98 -14.10
N TYR A 153 0.01 -7.52 -15.30
CA TYR A 153 -0.78 -6.99 -16.40
C TYR A 153 -2.18 -7.64 -16.41
N GLY A 154 -3.23 -6.81 -16.26
CA GLY A 154 -4.62 -7.29 -16.21
C GLY A 154 -5.02 -7.84 -14.83
N ILE A 155 -5.85 -8.91 -14.81
CA ILE A 155 -6.43 -9.50 -13.59
C ILE A 155 -6.11 -10.99 -13.43
N LYS A 156 -5.44 -11.60 -14.40
CA LYS A 156 -5.30 -13.06 -14.51
C LYS A 156 -4.55 -13.67 -13.34
N HIS A 157 -3.56 -12.97 -12.81
CA HIS A 157 -2.62 -13.53 -11.85
C HIS A 157 -3.06 -13.32 -10.40
N VAL A 158 -3.66 -12.17 -10.05
CA VAL A 158 -4.30 -11.96 -8.75
C VAL A 158 -5.81 -12.15 -8.91
N ASN A 159 -6.19 -13.38 -9.19
CA ASN A 159 -7.58 -13.85 -9.18
C ASN A 159 -8.00 -14.22 -7.76
N THR A 160 -9.27 -14.59 -7.57
CA THR A 160 -9.83 -14.98 -6.26
C THR A 160 -8.99 -16.06 -5.56
N GLU A 161 -8.59 -17.10 -6.28
CA GLU A 161 -7.78 -18.20 -5.71
C GLU A 161 -6.42 -17.72 -5.20
N ASN A 162 -5.69 -16.98 -6.04
CA ASN A 162 -4.37 -16.48 -5.68
C ASN A 162 -4.45 -15.39 -4.60
N PHE A 163 -5.52 -14.58 -4.57
CA PHE A 163 -5.78 -13.66 -3.47
C PHE A 163 -5.92 -14.40 -2.14
N LEU A 164 -6.71 -15.48 -2.09
CA LEU A 164 -6.87 -16.28 -0.88
C LEU A 164 -5.56 -16.94 -0.41
N ARG A 165 -4.62 -17.23 -1.32
CA ARG A 165 -3.27 -17.71 -0.98
C ARG A 165 -2.39 -16.63 -0.33
N LEU A 166 -2.71 -15.34 -0.51
CA LEU A 166 -1.98 -14.23 0.14
C LEU A 166 -2.42 -14.04 1.60
N ILE A 167 -3.64 -14.38 1.95
CA ILE A 167 -4.22 -14.12 3.28
C ILE A 167 -3.45 -14.79 4.43
N PRO A 168 -2.96 -16.03 4.35
CA PRO A 168 -2.21 -16.65 5.44
C PRO A 168 -0.75 -16.17 5.61
N LEU A 169 -0.26 -15.27 4.78
CA LEU A 169 1.14 -14.78 4.82
C LEU A 169 1.32 -13.71 5.92
N ARG A 170 1.31 -14.12 7.18
CA ARG A 170 1.07 -13.28 8.38
C ARG A 170 2.06 -12.13 8.64
N ARG A 171 3.33 -12.23 8.22
CA ARG A 171 4.37 -11.20 8.38
C ARG A 171 4.78 -10.63 7.03
N THR A 172 3.86 -10.67 6.08
CA THR A 172 4.10 -10.23 4.72
C THR A 172 3.24 -9.03 4.40
N ASP A 173 3.86 -7.95 3.99
CA ASP A 173 3.18 -6.82 3.39
C ASP A 173 3.13 -7.03 1.88
N ILE A 174 1.97 -6.79 1.29
CA ILE A 174 1.73 -7.11 -0.11
C ILE A 174 1.17 -5.87 -0.80
N LEU A 175 1.71 -5.54 -1.95
CA LEU A 175 1.20 -4.48 -2.82
C LEU A 175 0.97 -5.07 -4.21
N PHE A 176 -0.27 -5.05 -4.68
CA PHE A 176 -0.59 -5.57 -5.99
C PHE A 176 -1.43 -4.62 -6.84
N PHE A 177 -1.18 -4.65 -8.14
CA PHE A 177 -1.86 -3.85 -9.12
C PHE A 177 -3.07 -4.59 -9.69
N SER A 178 -4.17 -3.85 -9.94
CA SER A 178 -5.41 -4.37 -10.53
C SER A 178 -5.91 -3.47 -11.66
N ALA A 179 -6.26 -4.09 -12.79
CA ALA A 179 -6.92 -3.41 -13.92
C ALA A 179 -8.43 -3.28 -13.64
N SER A 180 -8.81 -2.42 -12.69
CA SER A 180 -10.16 -2.34 -12.15
C SER A 180 -11.20 -1.90 -13.18
N ALA A 181 -10.83 -0.98 -14.09
CA ALA A 181 -11.71 -0.59 -15.19
C ALA A 181 -12.02 -1.76 -16.14
N ASP A 182 -11.07 -2.69 -16.36
CA ASP A 182 -11.32 -3.87 -17.18
C ASP A 182 -12.27 -4.82 -16.46
N VAL A 183 -12.12 -5.01 -15.14
CA VAL A 183 -13.07 -5.79 -14.33
C VAL A 183 -14.47 -5.20 -14.43
N TRP A 184 -14.60 -3.88 -14.27
CA TRP A 184 -15.89 -3.18 -14.37
C TRP A 184 -16.48 -3.28 -15.78
N ARG A 185 -15.69 -3.04 -16.84
CA ARG A 185 -16.12 -3.07 -18.25
C ARG A 185 -16.57 -4.45 -18.67
N PHE A 186 -15.80 -5.47 -18.34
CA PHE A 186 -16.02 -6.84 -18.76
C PHE A 186 -16.70 -7.72 -17.69
N ARG A 187 -17.34 -7.13 -16.69
CA ARG A 187 -17.98 -7.82 -15.57
C ARG A 187 -19.00 -8.88 -15.96
N ARG A 188 -19.60 -8.75 -17.14
CA ARG A 188 -20.57 -9.75 -17.69
C ARG A 188 -19.91 -10.80 -18.57
N HIS A 189 -18.63 -10.62 -18.94
CA HIS A 189 -17.96 -11.52 -19.86
C HIS A 189 -17.51 -12.80 -19.15
N PRO A 190 -17.80 -14.02 -19.70
CA PRO A 190 -17.51 -15.30 -19.04
C PRO A 190 -16.04 -15.49 -18.64
N THR A 191 -15.09 -14.96 -19.44
CA THR A 191 -13.66 -15.07 -19.14
C THR A 191 -13.28 -14.33 -17.85
N PHE A 192 -13.89 -13.16 -17.57
CA PHE A 192 -13.60 -12.39 -16.37
C PHE A 192 -14.20 -13.05 -15.13
N LYS A 193 -15.39 -13.63 -15.26
CA LYS A 193 -16.05 -14.39 -14.17
C LYS A 193 -15.24 -15.60 -13.70
N LYS A 194 -14.35 -16.16 -14.55
CA LYS A 194 -13.42 -17.24 -14.14
C LYS A 194 -12.34 -16.78 -13.16
N TYR A 195 -12.03 -15.50 -13.15
CA TYR A 195 -10.96 -14.94 -12.30
C TYR A 195 -11.51 -14.22 -11.07
N ILE A 196 -12.65 -13.56 -11.22
CA ILE A 196 -13.28 -12.75 -10.18
C ILE A 196 -14.79 -12.94 -10.30
N GLU A 197 -15.47 -13.22 -9.19
CA GLU A 197 -16.92 -13.33 -9.10
C GLU A 197 -17.58 -11.95 -9.19
N THR A 198 -17.58 -11.40 -10.40
CA THR A 198 -17.97 -10.01 -10.66
C THR A 198 -19.44 -9.70 -10.32
N GLU A 199 -20.29 -10.70 -10.23
CA GLU A 199 -21.68 -10.59 -9.74
C GLU A 199 -21.78 -10.20 -8.26
N ASN A 200 -20.77 -10.50 -7.47
CA ASN A 200 -20.72 -10.14 -6.06
C ASN A 200 -20.20 -8.71 -5.83
N ILE A 201 -19.81 -7.99 -6.90
CA ILE A 201 -19.37 -6.61 -6.83
C ILE A 201 -20.52 -5.70 -7.27
N PRO A 202 -20.95 -4.69 -6.47
CA PRO A 202 -22.08 -3.83 -6.76
C PRO A 202 -21.73 -2.78 -7.85
N PHE A 203 -21.26 -3.25 -9.00
CA PHE A 203 -20.92 -2.39 -10.12
C PHE A 203 -22.15 -1.83 -10.83
N LYS A 204 -22.30 -0.52 -10.81
CA LYS A 204 -23.27 0.27 -11.58
C LYS A 204 -22.54 1.18 -12.56
N THR A 205 -23.26 1.81 -13.48
CA THR A 205 -22.66 2.73 -14.47
C THR A 205 -22.01 3.92 -13.78
N GLU A 206 -22.70 4.51 -12.82
CA GLU A 206 -22.25 5.65 -12.02
C GLU A 206 -21.09 5.31 -11.06
N SER A 207 -20.88 4.02 -10.76
CA SER A 207 -19.81 3.58 -9.87
C SER A 207 -18.43 3.48 -10.55
N PHE A 208 -18.32 3.80 -11.84
CA PHE A 208 -17.04 3.70 -12.57
C PHE A 208 -15.87 4.44 -11.88
N PRO A 209 -16.03 5.68 -11.38
CA PRO A 209 -14.96 6.36 -10.66
C PRO A 209 -14.45 5.61 -9.43
N HIS A 210 -15.33 4.81 -8.79
CA HIS A 210 -15.04 4.04 -7.59
C HIS A 210 -14.72 2.56 -7.85
N CYS A 211 -14.56 2.14 -9.11
CA CYS A 211 -14.47 0.73 -9.48
C CYS A 211 -13.32 -0.01 -8.78
N HIS A 212 -12.21 0.67 -8.48
CA HIS A 212 -11.11 0.06 -7.74
C HIS A 212 -11.46 -0.16 -6.25
N LYS A 213 -12.06 0.82 -5.61
CA LYS A 213 -12.51 0.69 -4.21
C LYS A 213 -13.50 -0.47 -4.07
N LEU A 214 -14.50 -0.55 -4.95
CA LEU A 214 -15.47 -1.65 -4.97
C LEU A 214 -14.81 -3.03 -5.18
N LEU A 215 -13.79 -3.09 -6.04
CA LEU A 215 -13.02 -4.32 -6.22
C LEU A 215 -12.25 -4.70 -4.93
N VAL A 216 -11.68 -3.73 -4.23
CA VAL A 216 -11.00 -4.01 -2.95
C VAL A 216 -11.99 -4.40 -1.85
N ASP A 217 -13.18 -3.80 -1.84
CA ASP A 217 -14.26 -4.21 -0.91
C ASP A 217 -14.72 -5.66 -1.18
N TYR A 218 -14.75 -6.07 -2.44
CA TYR A 218 -14.95 -7.49 -2.79
C TYR A 218 -13.82 -8.36 -2.24
N TYR A 219 -12.55 -8.02 -2.46
CA TYR A 219 -11.44 -8.78 -1.85
C TYR A 219 -11.54 -8.82 -0.32
N ARG A 220 -11.97 -7.73 0.31
CA ARG A 220 -12.18 -7.69 1.77
C ARG A 220 -13.27 -8.66 2.22
N SER A 221 -14.34 -8.82 1.44
CA SER A 221 -15.42 -9.78 1.73
C SER A 221 -15.00 -11.25 1.61
N LEU A 222 -13.91 -11.53 0.88
CA LEU A 222 -13.35 -12.89 0.76
C LEU A 222 -12.48 -13.28 1.95
N VAL A 223 -12.07 -12.33 2.80
CA VAL A 223 -11.25 -12.64 3.99
C VAL A 223 -12.10 -13.40 5.00
N PRO A 224 -11.69 -14.60 5.44
CA PRO A 224 -12.47 -15.40 6.38
C PRO A 224 -12.67 -14.66 7.71
N LEU A 225 -13.90 -14.68 8.24
CA LEU A 225 -14.27 -13.97 9.47
C LEU A 225 -13.68 -14.59 10.75
N ASN A 226 -13.33 -15.88 10.69
CA ASN A 226 -12.87 -16.67 11.84
C ASN A 226 -11.33 -16.72 11.98
N LEU A 227 -10.62 -15.80 11.35
CA LEU A 227 -9.16 -15.72 11.49
C LEU A 227 -8.77 -15.27 12.90
N SER A 228 -7.73 -15.91 13.46
CA SER A 228 -7.14 -15.51 14.75
C SER A 228 -6.27 -14.25 14.68
N TYR A 229 -6.19 -13.61 13.52
CA TYR A 229 -5.39 -12.41 13.23
C TYR A 229 -6.14 -11.46 12.31
N LYS A 230 -5.78 -10.18 12.39
CA LYS A 230 -6.39 -9.14 11.54
C LYS A 230 -5.71 -9.12 10.16
N VAL A 231 -6.50 -8.81 9.14
CA VAL A 231 -6.04 -8.56 7.77
C VAL A 231 -6.54 -7.19 7.35
N TYR A 232 -5.63 -6.30 7.04
CA TYR A 232 -5.93 -4.94 6.58
C TYR A 232 -5.79 -4.86 5.07
N LEU A 233 -6.79 -4.32 4.40
CA LEU A 233 -6.76 -4.01 2.97
C LEU A 233 -6.99 -2.51 2.77
N ALA A 234 -6.15 -1.88 1.95
CA ALA A 234 -6.31 -0.47 1.61
C ALA A 234 -6.14 -0.26 0.09
N PRO A 235 -7.09 0.44 -0.56
CA PRO A 235 -7.02 0.80 -1.98
C PRO A 235 -6.28 2.11 -2.20
N PHE A 236 -5.69 2.27 -3.39
CA PHE A 236 -5.35 3.54 -3.99
C PHE A 236 -5.67 3.51 -5.48
N SER A 237 -6.57 4.38 -5.94
CA SER A 237 -7.04 4.40 -7.32
C SER A 237 -6.12 5.23 -8.21
N ILE A 238 -5.86 4.75 -9.43
CA ILE A 238 -4.98 5.41 -10.39
C ILE A 238 -5.72 5.55 -11.72
N LYS A 239 -5.92 6.79 -12.17
CA LYS A 239 -6.49 7.09 -13.48
C LYS A 239 -5.38 7.42 -14.47
N LYS A 240 -5.34 6.74 -15.60
CA LYS A 240 -4.46 7.09 -16.71
C LYS A 240 -5.01 8.28 -17.47
N GLU A 241 -4.25 9.35 -17.57
CA GLU A 241 -4.64 10.56 -18.29
C GLU A 241 -4.92 10.26 -19.77
N SER A 242 -4.07 9.47 -20.43
CA SER A 242 -4.15 9.17 -21.87
C SER A 242 -5.40 8.39 -22.28
N SER A 243 -6.00 7.59 -21.39
CA SER A 243 -7.13 6.71 -21.72
C SER A 243 -8.35 6.88 -20.81
N GLY A 244 -8.23 7.64 -19.71
CA GLY A 244 -9.26 7.73 -18.70
C GLY A 244 -9.54 6.43 -17.94
N MET A 245 -8.77 5.37 -18.21
CA MET A 245 -8.94 4.06 -17.58
C MET A 245 -8.47 4.08 -16.11
N ILE A 246 -9.25 3.44 -15.25
CA ILE A 246 -8.98 3.36 -13.81
C ILE A 246 -8.35 2.01 -13.49
N TYR A 247 -7.24 2.09 -12.84
CA TYR A 247 -6.47 0.99 -12.24
C TYR A 247 -6.37 1.24 -10.74
N GLY A 248 -5.66 0.39 -10.03
CA GLY A 248 -5.33 0.71 -8.66
C GLY A 248 -4.31 -0.23 -8.05
N LEU A 249 -3.77 0.22 -6.94
CA LEU A 249 -2.96 -0.58 -6.04
C LEU A 249 -3.81 -1.01 -4.84
N THR A 250 -3.72 -2.28 -4.52
CA THR A 250 -4.29 -2.86 -3.30
C THR A 250 -3.15 -3.22 -2.37
N PHE A 251 -3.18 -2.69 -1.17
CA PHE A 251 -2.27 -3.04 -0.10
C PHE A 251 -2.92 -4.06 0.83
N ILE A 252 -2.14 -5.07 1.25
CA ILE A 252 -2.53 -6.04 2.27
C ILE A 252 -1.44 -6.09 3.33
N SER A 253 -1.83 -6.07 4.59
CA SER A 253 -0.94 -6.29 5.73
C SER A 253 -1.68 -6.91 6.91
N HIS A 254 -0.95 -7.59 7.78
CA HIS A 254 -1.43 -8.05 9.08
C HIS A 254 -0.99 -7.11 10.22
N SER A 255 -0.26 -6.07 9.87
CA SER A 255 0.29 -5.08 10.79
C SER A 255 -0.42 -3.75 10.66
N LEU A 256 -0.93 -3.21 11.78
CA LEU A 256 -1.47 -1.86 11.82
C LEU A 256 -0.41 -0.82 11.44
N LEU A 257 0.88 -1.08 11.77
CA LEU A 257 1.99 -0.22 11.34
C LEU A 257 2.17 -0.24 9.83
N GLY A 258 2.06 -1.43 9.19
CA GLY A 258 2.09 -1.53 7.73
C GLY A 258 0.96 -0.70 7.09
N LEU A 259 -0.27 -0.83 7.61
CA LEU A 259 -1.41 -0.03 7.16
C LEU A 259 -1.16 1.47 7.36
N GLU A 260 -0.65 1.90 8.53
CA GLU A 260 -0.30 3.30 8.80
C GLU A 260 0.67 3.85 7.75
N LYS A 261 1.76 3.12 7.46
CA LYS A 261 2.77 3.58 6.49
C LYS A 261 2.21 3.66 5.07
N PHE A 262 1.35 2.71 4.70
CA PHE A 262 0.67 2.77 3.40
C PHE A 262 -0.29 3.96 3.32
N VAL A 263 -1.17 4.16 4.30
CA VAL A 263 -2.11 5.29 4.34
C VAL A 263 -1.36 6.62 4.35
N ASN A 264 -0.28 6.75 5.13
CA ASN A 264 0.56 7.96 5.08
C ASN A 264 1.17 8.18 3.70
N SER A 265 1.59 7.12 2.99
CA SER A 265 2.13 7.22 1.62
C SER A 265 1.06 7.66 0.62
N THR A 266 -0.19 7.19 0.76
CA THR A 266 -1.29 7.63 -0.12
C THR A 266 -1.62 9.11 0.07
N TRP A 267 -1.60 9.61 1.32
CA TRP A 267 -1.83 11.02 1.64
C TRP A 267 -0.68 11.95 1.22
N GLN A 268 0.52 11.43 0.98
CA GLN A 268 1.60 12.20 0.35
C GLN A 268 1.38 12.42 -1.16
N ILE A 269 0.68 11.51 -1.82
CA ILE A 269 0.37 11.60 -3.25
C ILE A 269 -0.91 12.41 -3.48
N ASP A 270 -1.93 12.14 -2.69
CA ASP A 270 -3.21 12.84 -2.72
C ASP A 270 -3.46 13.49 -1.35
N ILE A 271 -3.09 14.75 -1.24
CA ILE A 271 -3.18 15.54 0.00
C ILE A 271 -4.63 15.86 0.42
N ASN A 272 -5.59 15.69 -0.47
CA ASN A 272 -7.00 16.00 -0.24
C ASN A 272 -7.76 14.83 0.37
N THR A 273 -7.58 13.64 -0.19
CA THR A 273 -8.36 12.45 0.20
C THR A 273 -7.52 11.22 0.48
N GLY A 274 -6.30 11.12 -0.03
CA GLY A 274 -5.46 9.93 0.06
C GLY A 274 -6.07 8.72 -0.65
N GLU A 275 -6.94 8.92 -1.66
CA GLU A 275 -7.66 7.82 -2.33
C GLU A 275 -7.24 7.57 -3.77
N ALA A 276 -6.78 8.63 -4.46
CA ALA A 276 -6.52 8.54 -5.89
C ALA A 276 -5.63 9.68 -6.39
N ASN A 277 -5.10 9.54 -7.62
CA ASN A 277 -4.46 10.63 -8.35
C ASN A 277 -5.46 11.50 -9.13
N TYR A 278 -6.74 11.35 -8.90
CA TYR A 278 -7.81 12.11 -9.54
C TYR A 278 -8.93 12.38 -8.54
N ASN A 279 -9.74 13.39 -8.83
CA ASN A 279 -10.90 13.74 -8.02
C ASN A 279 -12.01 12.71 -8.22
N ILE A 280 -12.17 11.76 -7.29
CA ILE A 280 -13.14 10.67 -7.41
C ILE A 280 -14.58 11.16 -7.25
N ASN A 281 -14.81 12.16 -6.39
CA ASN A 281 -16.14 12.60 -5.97
C ASN A 281 -16.55 13.94 -6.59
N ASP A 282 -15.75 14.47 -7.53
CA ASP A 282 -15.91 15.82 -8.07
C ASP A 282 -15.97 16.91 -6.98
N ASP A 283 -15.21 16.70 -5.90
CA ASP A 283 -15.08 17.68 -4.81
C ASP A 283 -14.45 18.98 -5.32
N LYS A 284 -14.79 20.10 -4.67
CA LYS A 284 -14.08 21.38 -4.88
C LYS A 284 -12.73 21.30 -4.17
N LEU A 285 -11.68 20.86 -4.88
CA LEU A 285 -10.36 20.67 -4.31
C LEU A 285 -9.55 21.97 -4.28
N ILE A 286 -8.72 22.11 -3.25
CA ILE A 286 -7.70 23.15 -3.17
C ILE A 286 -6.58 22.77 -4.16
N LYS A 287 -6.26 23.67 -5.10
CA LYS A 287 -5.12 23.49 -5.99
C LYS A 287 -3.82 23.83 -5.25
N GLU A 288 -2.76 23.09 -5.55
CA GLU A 288 -1.43 23.36 -5.00
C GLU A 288 -1.03 24.82 -5.28
N GLY A 289 -0.59 25.55 -4.24
CA GLY A 289 -0.25 26.98 -4.33
C GLY A 289 -1.40 27.98 -4.15
N GLN A 290 -2.64 27.53 -3.92
CA GLN A 290 -3.73 28.45 -3.54
C GLN A 290 -3.65 28.82 -2.04
N PRO A 291 -3.86 30.12 -1.68
CA PRO A 291 -3.88 30.51 -0.28
C PRO A 291 -5.02 29.81 0.48
N LEU A 292 -4.73 29.45 1.73
CA LEU A 292 -5.63 28.76 2.68
C LEU A 292 -6.95 29.53 3.05
N LEU A 293 -7.34 30.53 2.26
CA LEU A 293 -8.60 31.27 2.43
C LEU A 293 -9.86 30.39 2.38
N PHE A 294 -9.71 29.10 2.00
CA PHE A 294 -10.80 28.10 1.93
C PHE A 294 -10.49 26.87 2.79
N ALA A 295 -9.85 27.06 3.96
CA ALA A 295 -9.50 25.98 4.89
C ALA A 295 -10.69 25.12 5.37
N ASP A 296 -11.92 25.59 5.13
CA ASP A 296 -13.17 24.90 5.51
C ASP A 296 -13.74 24.00 4.40
N MET A 297 -13.04 23.82 3.29
CA MET A 297 -13.50 22.90 2.24
C MET A 297 -13.27 21.46 2.69
N VAL A 298 -14.32 20.86 3.21
CA VAL A 298 -14.33 19.44 3.59
C VAL A 298 -14.65 18.61 2.34
N THR A 299 -13.83 17.60 2.07
CA THR A 299 -14.13 16.66 0.98
C THR A 299 -15.24 15.70 1.39
N GLN A 300 -16.02 15.18 0.43
CA GLN A 300 -17.09 14.21 0.71
C GLN A 300 -16.55 13.01 1.50
N LYS A 301 -15.31 12.58 1.23
CA LYS A 301 -14.67 11.51 2.01
C LYS A 301 -14.59 11.86 3.50
N LEU A 302 -14.15 13.08 3.84
CA LEU A 302 -14.01 13.49 5.24
C LEU A 302 -15.37 13.68 5.90
N ASP A 303 -16.38 14.12 5.16
CA ASP A 303 -17.76 14.23 5.65
C ASP A 303 -18.34 12.84 5.98
N TYR A 304 -18.22 11.89 5.07
CA TYR A 304 -18.65 10.51 5.32
C TYR A 304 -17.88 9.89 6.48
N TYR A 305 -16.57 10.08 6.50
CA TYR A 305 -15.75 9.59 7.60
C TYR A 305 -16.15 10.19 8.94
N GLN A 306 -16.43 11.50 9.01
CA GLN A 306 -16.91 12.12 10.25
C GLN A 306 -18.22 11.52 10.71
N ALA A 307 -19.19 11.29 9.80
CA ALA A 307 -20.45 10.65 10.14
C ALA A 307 -20.25 9.23 10.66
N ASP A 308 -19.36 8.45 10.03
CA ASP A 308 -19.01 7.10 10.46
C ASP A 308 -18.27 7.10 11.81
N LEU A 309 -17.36 8.06 12.02
CA LEU A 309 -16.67 8.25 13.29
C LEU A 309 -17.64 8.55 14.41
N CYS A 310 -18.61 9.46 14.20
CA CYS A 310 -19.64 9.77 15.19
C CYS A 310 -20.45 8.52 15.56
N ARG A 311 -20.84 7.71 14.58
CA ARG A 311 -21.52 6.42 14.83
C ARG A 311 -20.63 5.43 15.59
N PHE A 312 -19.35 5.35 15.22
CA PHE A 312 -18.39 4.46 15.87
C PHE A 312 -18.14 4.85 17.33
N LEU A 313 -18.17 6.15 17.65
CA LEU A 313 -17.96 6.65 19.01
C LEU A 313 -19.16 6.44 19.95
N GLN A 314 -20.32 6.02 19.45
CA GLN A 314 -21.46 5.64 20.27
C GLN A 314 -21.08 4.48 21.21
N GLY A 315 -21.37 4.63 22.49
CA GLY A 315 -20.97 3.66 23.54
C GLY A 315 -19.52 3.78 24.01
N GLY A 316 -18.77 4.75 23.49
CA GLY A 316 -17.40 5.10 23.93
C GLY A 316 -16.31 4.21 23.33
N LYS A 317 -15.27 4.82 22.77
CA LYS A 317 -14.11 4.15 22.17
C LYS A 317 -12.80 4.67 22.73
N THR A 318 -11.84 3.78 22.95
CA THR A 318 -10.49 4.18 23.36
C THR A 318 -9.75 4.89 22.22
N ASN A 319 -8.74 5.68 22.57
CA ASN A 319 -7.86 6.32 21.58
C ASN A 319 -7.23 5.31 20.60
N ARG A 320 -6.95 4.07 21.05
CA ARG A 320 -6.39 3.02 20.17
C ARG A 320 -7.42 2.49 19.18
N GLU A 321 -8.66 2.27 19.62
CA GLU A 321 -9.76 1.86 18.73
C GLU A 321 -10.04 2.95 17.68
N VAL A 322 -10.04 4.22 18.08
CA VAL A 322 -10.23 5.36 17.17
C VAL A 322 -9.07 5.47 16.16
N TYR A 323 -7.84 5.27 16.63
CA TYR A 323 -6.67 5.26 15.74
C TYR A 323 -6.75 4.14 14.70
N GLU A 324 -7.06 2.91 15.10
CA GLU A 324 -7.24 1.79 14.18
C GLU A 324 -8.38 2.05 13.20
N PHE A 325 -9.53 2.53 13.68
CA PHE A 325 -10.68 2.88 12.85
C PHE A 325 -10.33 3.92 11.78
N SER A 326 -9.56 4.95 12.15
CA SER A 326 -9.13 5.98 11.19
C SER A 326 -8.28 5.38 10.06
N LEU A 327 -7.32 4.53 10.39
CA LEU A 327 -6.46 3.89 9.39
C LEU A 327 -7.20 2.93 8.48
N ILE A 328 -8.12 2.12 9.01
CA ILE A 328 -8.99 1.22 8.23
C ILE A 328 -9.86 2.02 7.25
N SER A 329 -10.31 3.20 7.66
CA SER A 329 -11.05 4.14 6.81
C SER A 329 -10.18 4.90 5.80
N GLY A 330 -8.86 4.63 5.77
CA GLY A 330 -7.92 5.32 4.90
C GLY A 330 -7.69 6.79 5.29
N ILE A 331 -7.82 7.13 6.58
CA ILE A 331 -7.65 8.48 7.12
C ILE A 331 -6.42 8.53 8.02
N ILE A 332 -5.57 9.54 7.83
CA ILE A 332 -4.40 9.76 8.70
C ILE A 332 -4.83 10.33 10.07
N ALA A 333 -4.06 10.01 11.10
CA ALA A 333 -4.36 10.42 12.48
C ALA A 333 -4.52 11.94 12.67
N SER A 334 -3.79 12.76 11.91
CA SER A 334 -3.92 14.22 11.96
C SER A 334 -5.30 14.70 11.56
N LYS A 335 -5.88 14.17 10.48
CA LYS A 335 -7.24 14.53 10.03
C LYS A 335 -8.30 14.10 11.04
N THR A 336 -8.16 12.91 11.62
CA THR A 336 -9.04 12.45 12.71
C THR A 336 -8.92 13.36 13.93
N THR A 337 -7.70 13.77 14.29
CA THR A 337 -7.46 14.72 15.39
C THR A 337 -8.16 16.06 15.13
N ASP A 338 -8.13 16.58 13.91
CA ASP A 338 -8.79 17.84 13.57
C ASP A 338 -10.31 17.73 13.67
N ILE A 339 -10.89 16.61 13.23
CA ILE A 339 -12.32 16.31 13.38
C ILE A 339 -12.70 16.21 14.86
N LEU A 340 -11.97 15.45 15.67
CA LEU A 340 -12.25 15.31 17.10
C LEU A 340 -12.15 16.66 17.83
N ARG A 341 -11.17 17.50 17.46
CA ARG A 341 -11.03 18.84 18.05
C ARG A 341 -12.25 19.72 17.76
N ARG A 342 -12.78 19.66 16.55
CA ARG A 342 -14.00 20.38 16.18
C ARG A 342 -15.22 19.84 16.93
N LEU A 343 -15.40 18.52 16.97
CA LEU A 343 -16.50 17.89 17.70
C LEU A 343 -16.46 18.19 19.21
N GLU A 344 -15.26 18.23 19.82
CA GLU A 344 -15.10 18.61 21.24
C GLU A 344 -15.45 20.08 21.47
N ALA A 345 -15.03 20.98 20.59
CA ALA A 345 -15.38 22.40 20.66
C ALA A 345 -16.89 22.64 20.51
N GLU A 346 -17.57 21.84 19.69
CA GLU A 346 -19.02 21.85 19.48
C GLU A 346 -19.79 21.13 20.60
N LYS A 347 -19.09 20.56 21.60
CA LYS A 347 -19.65 19.75 22.70
C LYS A 347 -20.44 18.52 22.22
N LYS A 348 -20.07 17.96 21.09
CA LYS A 348 -20.68 16.75 20.51
C LYS A 348 -19.98 15.47 20.99
N ILE A 349 -18.82 15.59 21.61
CA ILE A 349 -18.10 14.45 22.19
C ILE A 349 -17.68 14.78 23.63
N GLU A 350 -17.76 13.75 24.48
CA GLU A 350 -17.19 13.75 25.82
C GLU A 350 -15.91 12.90 25.84
N ILE A 351 -14.87 13.37 26.53
CA ILE A 351 -13.61 12.63 26.67
C ILE A 351 -13.35 12.33 28.14
N ARG A 352 -13.31 11.04 28.46
CA ARG A 352 -13.00 10.54 29.81
C ARG A 352 -11.59 9.97 29.86
N VAL A 353 -10.83 10.35 30.85
CA VAL A 353 -9.49 9.84 31.10
C VAL A 353 -9.59 8.45 31.75
N ILE A 354 -8.74 7.52 31.32
CA ILE A 354 -8.67 6.17 31.87
C ILE A 354 -7.57 6.11 32.92
N GLY A 355 -7.93 5.62 34.11
CA GLY A 355 -7.00 5.47 35.25
C GLY A 355 -6.53 6.83 35.84
N ASN A 356 -5.32 6.86 36.41
CA ASN A 356 -4.74 8.03 37.05
C ASN A 356 -3.95 8.95 36.09
N ASN A 357 -4.26 8.91 34.79
CA ASN A 357 -3.60 9.72 33.81
C ASN A 357 -4.13 11.16 33.80
N THR A 358 -3.33 12.09 33.28
CA THR A 358 -3.77 13.46 32.97
C THR A 358 -3.79 13.65 31.48
N ARG A 359 -4.83 14.31 30.96
CA ARG A 359 -4.92 14.63 29.55
C ARG A 359 -4.47 16.07 29.31
N LYS A 360 -3.53 16.28 28.36
CA LYS A 360 -3.23 17.60 27.85
C LYS A 360 -4.40 18.11 27.00
N LYS A 361 -4.71 19.40 27.07
CA LYS A 361 -5.76 20.03 26.25
C LYS A 361 -5.58 19.68 24.76
N ASN A 362 -6.65 19.27 24.10
CA ASN A 362 -6.67 18.87 22.69
C ASN A 362 -5.75 17.68 22.32
N ALA A 363 -5.34 16.87 23.27
CA ALA A 363 -4.56 15.66 23.00
C ALA A 363 -5.48 14.43 22.91
N TYR A 364 -5.41 13.71 21.77
CA TYR A 364 -6.24 12.51 21.52
C TYR A 364 -5.41 11.24 21.46
N TYR A 365 -4.08 11.34 21.47
CA TYR A 365 -3.13 10.21 21.53
C TYR A 365 -3.35 9.16 20.44
N LEU A 366 -3.68 9.60 19.23
CA LEU A 366 -3.93 8.73 18.07
C LEU A 366 -2.61 8.28 17.42
N ASN A 367 -1.93 7.35 18.06
CA ASN A 367 -0.75 6.70 17.50
C ASN A 367 -0.60 5.28 18.05
N ARG A 368 0.20 4.47 17.35
CA ARG A 368 0.40 3.05 17.66
C ARG A 368 0.93 2.80 19.08
N ASP A 369 1.86 3.62 19.51
CA ASP A 369 2.62 3.40 20.74
C ASP A 369 1.92 4.01 21.98
N SER A 370 0.83 4.75 21.76
CA SER A 370 0.01 5.29 22.85
C SER A 370 -0.67 4.18 23.65
N LYS A 371 -0.56 4.26 24.96
CA LYS A 371 -1.40 3.46 25.85
C LYS A 371 -2.86 3.90 25.72
N GLU A 372 -3.79 3.02 26.06
CA GLU A 372 -5.18 3.40 26.23
C GLU A 372 -5.28 4.34 27.43
N SER A 373 -5.43 5.63 27.15
CA SER A 373 -5.37 6.69 28.16
C SER A 373 -6.63 7.54 28.23
N ILE A 374 -7.44 7.49 27.17
CA ILE A 374 -8.72 8.20 27.08
C ILE A 374 -9.77 7.33 26.40
N ARG A 375 -11.03 7.58 26.74
CA ARG A 375 -12.20 7.06 26.04
C ARG A 375 -13.04 8.23 25.54
N ILE A 376 -13.47 8.15 24.31
CA ILE A 376 -14.19 9.22 23.59
C ILE A 376 -15.60 8.72 23.33
N TYR A 377 -16.59 9.51 23.71
CA TYR A 377 -18.02 9.23 23.54
C TYR A 377 -18.61 10.28 22.62
N TYR A 378 -19.51 9.88 21.73
CA TYR A 378 -20.39 10.79 21.00
C TYR A 378 -21.69 10.94 21.79
N GLU A 379 -22.11 12.17 22.03
CA GLU A 379 -23.34 12.53 22.76
C GLU A 379 -24.59 12.49 21.87
#